data_3754207ce4418bb9018387583943fd08
#
_entry.id   3754207ce4418bb9018387583943fd08
#
_cell.length_a   1.000
_cell.length_b   1.000
_cell.length_c   1.000
_cell.angle_alpha   90.00
_cell.angle_beta   90.00
_cell.angle_gamma   90.00
#
_symmetry.space_group_name_H-M   'P 1'
#
loop_
_entity.id
_entity.type
_entity.pdbx_description
1 polymer ?
#
loop_
_entity_poly.entity_id
_entity_poly.type
_entity_poly.pdbx_seq_one_letter_code
_entity_poly.pdbx_strand_id
1 'polypeptide(L)'
;MTAMSELEQLVHAKIPGPETGIEVRHTMCDICTPGPQCGVDAYRKDGVVIKVEGTAGFPTNNGAPCTKGAANRQYIYRKDRIRTPMRRTGPRGSGKFESISWD
;
A
#
# COMPACT_ATOMS: atom_id res chain seq x y z
N MET A 1 -28.38 22.99 -14.71
CA MET A 1 -27.26 22.43 -13.94
C MET A 1 -25.96 22.83 -14.60
N THR A 2 -25.01 23.34 -13.82
CA THR A 2 -23.69 23.68 -14.34
C THR A 2 -22.85 22.39 -14.39
N ALA A 3 -22.18 22.14 -15.50
CA ALA A 3 -21.26 21.03 -15.61
C ALA A 3 -20.08 21.22 -14.64
N MET A 4 -19.65 20.13 -14.01
CA MET A 4 -18.46 20.16 -13.15
C MET A 4 -17.23 20.53 -13.98
N SER A 5 -16.36 21.36 -13.42
CA SER A 5 -15.06 21.63 -14.02
C SER A 5 -14.21 20.36 -14.06
N GLU A 6 -13.19 20.35 -14.89
CA GLU A 6 -12.25 19.22 -14.98
C GLU A 6 -11.61 18.91 -13.63
N LEU A 7 -11.23 19.95 -12.88
CA LEU A 7 -10.66 19.80 -11.54
C LEU A 7 -11.64 19.15 -10.56
N GLU A 8 -12.89 19.60 -10.55
CA GLU A 8 -13.94 19.01 -9.71
C GLU A 8 -14.17 17.55 -10.05
N GLN A 9 -14.17 17.18 -11.32
CA GLN A 9 -14.28 15.79 -11.76
C GLN A 9 -13.11 14.94 -11.27
N LEU A 10 -11.88 15.45 -11.36
CA LEU A 10 -10.68 14.76 -10.87
C LEU A 10 -10.71 14.57 -9.35
N VAL A 11 -11.17 15.55 -8.60
CA VAL A 11 -11.33 15.44 -7.15
C VAL A 11 -12.43 14.42 -6.81
N HIS A 12 -13.58 14.52 -7.47
CA HIS A 12 -14.72 13.63 -7.23
C HIS A 12 -14.36 12.15 -7.49
N ALA A 13 -13.56 11.89 -8.52
CA ALA A 13 -13.14 10.54 -8.88
C ALA A 13 -12.29 9.85 -7.81
N LYS A 14 -11.78 10.59 -6.82
CA LYS A 14 -10.96 10.07 -5.71
C LYS A 14 -11.73 9.92 -4.39
N ILE A 15 -12.99 10.33 -4.36
CA ILE A 15 -13.82 10.23 -3.15
C ILE A 15 -14.29 8.77 -2.99
N PRO A 16 -14.04 8.12 -1.83
CA PRO A 16 -14.54 6.76 -1.60
C PRO A 16 -16.06 6.69 -1.64
N GLY A 17 -16.59 5.63 -2.22
CA GLY A 17 -18.02 5.39 -2.28
C GLY A 17 -18.43 4.50 -3.45
N PRO A 18 -19.73 4.18 -3.53
CA PRO A 18 -20.26 3.31 -4.58
C PRO A 18 -20.05 3.86 -6.00
N GLU A 19 -20.08 5.18 -6.15
CA GLU A 19 -19.97 5.83 -7.46
C GLU A 19 -18.56 5.69 -8.05
N THR A 20 -17.54 5.72 -7.20
CA THR A 20 -16.14 5.61 -7.63
C THR A 20 -15.60 4.19 -7.55
N GLY A 21 -16.26 3.30 -6.81
CA GLY A 21 -15.81 1.95 -6.53
C GLY A 21 -14.61 1.89 -5.57
N ILE A 22 -14.32 2.98 -4.88
CA ILE A 22 -13.22 3.05 -3.91
C ILE A 22 -13.75 2.67 -2.54
N GLU A 23 -13.16 1.64 -1.95
CA GLU A 23 -13.41 1.21 -0.58
C GLU A 23 -12.27 1.62 0.33
N VAL A 24 -12.58 1.97 1.58
CA VAL A 24 -11.60 2.23 2.63
C VAL A 24 -11.61 1.09 3.63
N ARG A 25 -10.44 0.53 3.94
CA ARG A 25 -10.27 -0.50 4.96
C ARG A 25 -9.28 -0.02 6.01
N HIS A 26 -9.67 -0.13 7.27
CA HIS A 26 -8.80 0.16 8.40
C HIS A 26 -7.88 -1.02 8.64
N THR A 27 -6.58 -0.76 8.77
CA THR A 27 -5.57 -1.78 9.02
C THR A 27 -4.38 -1.15 9.75
N MET A 28 -3.28 -1.85 9.84
CA MET A 28 -2.09 -1.39 10.53
C MET A 28 -0.86 -1.48 9.63
N CYS A 29 0.05 -0.53 9.81
CA CYS A 29 1.37 -0.60 9.21
C CYS A 29 2.27 -1.51 10.06
N ASP A 30 2.98 -2.42 9.43
CA ASP A 30 3.81 -3.45 10.09
C ASP A 30 5.32 -3.20 9.97
N ILE A 31 5.74 -2.05 9.47
CA ILE A 31 7.16 -1.81 9.17
C ILE A 31 8.01 -1.69 10.44
N CYS A 32 7.50 -1.02 11.48
CA CYS A 32 8.22 -0.76 12.72
C CYS A 32 7.87 -1.79 13.80
N THR A 33 8.07 -3.07 13.53
CA THR A 33 7.84 -4.14 14.52
C THR A 33 9.12 -4.47 15.27
N PRO A 34 9.05 -4.79 16.59
CA PRO A 34 7.89 -4.96 17.46
C PRO A 34 7.38 -3.68 18.14
N GLY A 35 7.63 -2.51 17.64
CA GLY A 35 7.16 -1.25 18.22
C GLY A 35 5.65 -1.05 18.14
N PRO A 36 5.13 0.09 18.63
CA PRO A 36 3.73 0.43 18.47
C PRO A 36 3.41 0.59 16.99
N GLN A 37 2.36 -0.11 16.54
CA GLN A 37 1.96 -0.08 15.14
C GLN A 37 1.06 1.12 14.88
N CYS A 38 1.21 1.72 13.69
CA CYS A 38 0.38 2.83 13.25
C CYS A 38 -0.89 2.32 12.57
N GLY A 39 -2.02 2.96 12.86
CA GLY A 39 -3.27 2.71 12.14
C GLY A 39 -3.24 3.40 10.79
N VAL A 40 -3.59 2.67 9.74
CA VAL A 40 -3.66 3.19 8.38
C VAL A 40 -4.98 2.82 7.72
N ASP A 41 -5.42 3.69 6.82
CA ASP A 41 -6.56 3.48 5.96
C ASP A 41 -6.06 3.12 4.57
N ALA A 42 -6.39 1.92 4.13
CA ALA A 42 -6.08 1.45 2.79
C ALA A 42 -7.27 1.72 1.86
N TYR A 43 -7.04 2.52 0.83
CA TYR A 43 -8.01 2.81 -0.22
C TYR A 43 -7.84 1.77 -1.32
N ARG A 44 -8.88 1.01 -1.60
CA ARG A 44 -8.86 -0.08 -2.55
C ARG A 44 -9.86 0.16 -3.68
N LYS A 45 -9.43 -0.07 -4.90
CA LYS A 45 -10.28 -0.07 -6.08
C LYS A 45 -9.93 -1.28 -6.94
N ASP A 46 -10.94 -2.05 -7.36
CA ASP A 46 -10.77 -3.25 -8.20
C ASP A 46 -9.74 -4.24 -7.64
N GLY A 47 -9.72 -4.42 -6.33
CA GLY A 47 -8.80 -5.34 -5.65
C GLY A 47 -7.38 -4.80 -5.45
N VAL A 48 -7.10 -3.58 -5.89
CA VAL A 48 -5.76 -2.96 -5.80
C VAL A 48 -5.78 -1.83 -4.78
N VAL A 49 -4.79 -1.80 -3.90
CA VAL A 49 -4.58 -0.67 -2.97
C VAL A 49 -3.99 0.50 -3.75
N ILE A 50 -4.75 1.58 -3.85
CA ILE A 50 -4.36 2.78 -4.63
C ILE A 50 -3.77 3.90 -3.78
N LYS A 51 -4.02 3.87 -2.46
CA LYS A 51 -3.57 4.90 -1.53
C LYS A 51 -3.54 4.35 -0.11
N VAL A 52 -2.63 4.86 0.71
CA VAL A 52 -2.56 4.59 2.15
C VAL A 52 -2.44 5.92 2.88
N GLU A 53 -3.29 6.13 3.88
CA GLU A 53 -3.26 7.29 4.77
C GLU A 53 -3.26 6.84 6.23
N GLY A 54 -2.93 7.74 7.15
CA GLY A 54 -3.07 7.47 8.58
C GLY A 54 -4.53 7.49 9.02
N THR A 55 -4.91 6.57 9.91
CA THR A 55 -6.26 6.53 10.47
C THR A 55 -6.46 7.67 11.46
N ALA A 56 -7.44 8.53 11.20
CA ALA A 56 -7.78 9.65 12.08
C ALA A 56 -8.14 9.13 13.48
N GLY A 57 -7.58 9.78 14.50
CA GLY A 57 -7.86 9.43 15.90
C GLY A 57 -7.21 8.14 16.39
N PHE A 58 -6.40 7.46 15.60
CA PHE A 58 -5.68 6.26 16.06
C PHE A 58 -4.62 6.65 17.09
N PRO A 59 -4.57 6.02 18.28
CA PRO A 59 -3.77 6.52 19.41
C PRO A 59 -2.29 6.66 19.13
N THR A 60 -1.70 5.77 18.32
CA THR A 60 -0.26 5.74 18.09
C THR A 60 0.21 6.87 17.16
N ASN A 61 -0.53 7.14 16.09
CA ASN A 61 -0.11 8.06 15.04
C ASN A 61 -1.09 9.21 14.75
N ASN A 62 -2.27 9.17 15.31
CA ASN A 62 -3.30 10.22 15.24
C ASN A 62 -3.48 10.80 13.81
N GLY A 63 -3.64 9.91 12.83
CA GLY A 63 -3.94 10.30 11.45
C GLY A 63 -2.73 10.65 10.58
N ALA A 64 -1.52 10.57 11.10
CA ALA A 64 -0.31 10.93 10.35
C ALA A 64 0.61 9.71 10.15
N PRO A 65 0.68 9.11 8.96
CA PRO A 65 1.67 8.09 8.67
C PRO A 65 3.03 8.74 8.42
N CYS A 66 4.11 8.01 8.69
CA CYS A 66 5.42 8.43 8.24
C CYS A 66 5.62 8.10 6.75
N THR A 67 6.73 8.52 6.17
CA THR A 67 7.08 8.26 4.77
C THR A 67 7.06 6.78 4.43
N LYS A 68 7.54 5.92 5.33
CA LYS A 68 7.55 4.45 5.13
C LYS A 68 6.13 3.89 5.07
N GLY A 69 5.26 4.28 5.99
CA GLY A 69 3.87 3.84 6.00
C GLY A 69 3.11 4.30 4.76
N ALA A 70 3.30 5.54 4.34
CA ALA A 70 2.70 6.06 3.12
C ALA A 70 3.18 5.33 1.86
N ALA A 71 4.41 4.82 1.87
CA ALA A 71 5.01 4.10 0.75
C ALA A 71 4.68 2.60 0.71
N ASN A 72 3.90 2.07 1.66
CA ASN A 72 3.55 0.64 1.72
C ASN A 72 2.98 0.12 0.41
N ARG A 73 2.16 0.90 -0.26
CA ARG A 73 1.60 0.53 -1.56
C ARG A 73 2.68 0.26 -2.61
N GLN A 74 3.70 1.09 -2.66
CA GLN A 74 4.83 0.94 -3.60
C GLN A 74 5.65 -0.30 -3.28
N TYR A 75 5.84 -0.59 -2.00
CA TYR A 75 6.54 -1.77 -1.52
C TYR A 75 5.81 -3.06 -1.93
N ILE A 76 4.49 -3.11 -1.77
CA ILE A 76 3.67 -4.29 -2.09
C ILE A 76 3.68 -4.59 -3.59
N TYR A 77 3.60 -3.57 -4.44
CA TYR A 77 3.45 -3.71 -5.89
C TYR A 77 4.74 -3.50 -6.68
N ARG A 78 5.89 -3.69 -6.05
CA ARG A 78 7.17 -3.60 -6.74
C ARG A 78 7.29 -4.66 -7.83
N LYS A 79 7.87 -4.27 -8.97
CA LYS A 79 8.10 -5.19 -10.10
C LYS A 79 9.07 -6.31 -9.77
N ASP A 80 10.06 -6.03 -8.90
CA ASP A 80 11.09 -6.95 -8.45
C ASP A 80 10.73 -7.71 -7.17
N ARG A 81 9.44 -7.70 -6.77
CA ARG A 81 8.99 -8.46 -5.61
C ARG A 81 9.20 -9.96 -5.85
N ILE A 82 9.81 -10.62 -4.88
CA ILE A 82 10.05 -12.07 -4.91
C ILE A 82 8.70 -12.78 -4.82
N ARG A 83 8.38 -13.62 -5.82
CA ARG A 83 7.10 -14.35 -5.91
C ARG A 83 7.25 -15.86 -5.83
N THR A 84 8.48 -16.37 -5.88
CA THR A 84 8.79 -17.80 -5.83
C THR A 84 9.93 -18.03 -4.85
N PRO A 85 10.12 -19.25 -4.36
CA PRO A 85 11.34 -19.58 -3.64
C PRO A 85 12.54 -19.35 -4.54
N MET A 86 13.66 -18.95 -3.94
CA MET A 86 14.86 -18.65 -4.70
C MET A 86 16.07 -19.37 -4.07
N ARG A 87 16.91 -19.93 -4.91
CA ARG A 87 18.16 -20.57 -4.51
C ARG A 87 19.33 -19.73 -4.98
N ARG A 88 20.30 -19.54 -4.10
CA ARG A 88 21.54 -18.86 -4.48
C ARG A 88 22.35 -19.72 -5.45
N THR A 89 22.83 -19.14 -6.55
CA THR A 89 23.61 -19.83 -7.60
C THR A 89 25.07 -19.42 -7.65
N GLY A 90 25.46 -18.42 -6.86
CA GLY A 90 26.82 -17.93 -6.79
C GLY A 90 27.41 -17.95 -5.38
N PRO A 91 28.67 -17.48 -5.21
CA PRO A 91 29.28 -17.34 -3.91
C PRO A 91 28.47 -16.42 -3.00
N ARG A 92 28.67 -16.55 -1.70
CA ARG A 92 28.06 -15.66 -0.70
C ARG A 92 28.39 -14.20 -1.03
N GLY A 93 27.38 -13.35 -1.04
CA GLY A 93 27.50 -11.94 -1.36
C GLY A 93 27.46 -11.58 -2.86
N SER A 94 27.37 -12.58 -3.76
CA SER A 94 27.31 -12.33 -5.21
C SER A 94 25.96 -11.75 -5.66
N GLY A 95 24.90 -11.90 -4.87
CA GLY A 95 23.55 -11.47 -5.26
C GLY A 95 22.91 -12.29 -6.37
N LYS A 96 23.48 -13.44 -6.71
CA LYS A 96 22.99 -14.31 -7.78
C LYS A 96 22.03 -15.36 -7.24
N PHE A 97 20.78 -15.34 -7.75
CA PHE A 97 19.71 -16.25 -7.36
C PHE A 97 18.95 -16.73 -8.58
N GLU A 98 18.37 -17.91 -8.48
CA GLU A 98 17.43 -18.45 -9.46
C GLU A 98 16.11 -18.84 -8.79
N SER A 99 15.00 -18.71 -9.52
CA SER A 99 13.70 -19.17 -9.06
C SER A 99 13.66 -20.70 -9.10
N ILE A 100 13.09 -21.28 -8.04
CA ILE A 100 12.90 -22.73 -7.93
C ILE A 100 11.45 -23.03 -7.55
N SER A 101 11.04 -24.31 -7.65
CA SER A 101 9.74 -24.77 -7.13
C SER A 101 9.81 -24.94 -5.60
N TRP A 102 8.63 -25.16 -5.00
CA TRP A 102 8.52 -25.49 -3.58
C TRP A 102 8.87 -26.95 -3.27
N ASP A 103 8.91 -27.81 -4.29
CA ASP A 103 9.18 -29.25 -4.19
C ASP A 103 10.66 -29.58 -4.00
#